data_fbf077f7f53732e74257d96010146d8f
#
_entry.id   fbf077f7f53732e74257d96010146d8f
#
_cell.length_a   1.000
_cell.length_b   1.000
_cell.length_c   1.000
_cell.angle_alpha   90.00
_cell.angle_beta   90.00
_cell.angle_gamma   90.00
#
_symmetry.space_group_name_H-M   'P 1'
#
loop_
_entity.id
_entity.type
_entity.pdbx_description
1 polymer ?
#
loop_
_entity_poly.entity_id
_entity_poly.type
_entity_poly.pdbx_seq_one_letter_code
_entity_poly.pdbx_strand_id
1 'polypeptide(L)'
;MKSLTEHLWFEVPNRRGFVNITSTVDGLVRKSGVQEGLCLVNAMHITASVFINDDESGLHHDYDVWLEKLAPHAPTSQYEHNRTGEDNADAHMKRQIMGREVVVAITKGKLDFGPWEQIFYGEFDGRRRKRVLVKIIGE
;
A
#
# COMPACT_ATOMS: atom_id res chain seq x y z
N MET A 1 13.74 6.18 23.65
CA MET A 1 13.13 5.80 22.37
C MET A 1 11.70 5.30 22.58
N LYS A 2 10.80 5.70 21.74
CA LYS A 2 9.42 5.21 21.70
C LYS A 2 9.25 4.31 20.50
N SER A 3 8.33 3.35 20.59
CA SER A 3 7.95 2.52 19.45
C SER A 3 6.47 2.13 19.53
N LEU A 4 5.85 1.98 18.38
CA LEU A 4 4.49 1.49 18.25
C LEU A 4 4.42 0.57 17.04
N THR A 5 3.78 -0.59 17.21
CA THR A 5 3.50 -1.50 16.10
C THR A 5 2.00 -1.75 16.05
N GLU A 6 1.41 -1.49 14.91
CA GLU A 6 -0.01 -1.78 14.67
C GLU A 6 -0.18 -2.56 13.37
N HIS A 7 -1.22 -3.36 13.32
CA HIS A 7 -1.62 -4.11 12.13
C HIS A 7 -2.97 -3.61 11.66
N LEU A 8 -3.02 -3.16 10.42
CA LEU A 8 -4.26 -2.79 9.75
C LEU A 8 -4.68 -3.94 8.84
N TRP A 9 -5.99 -4.19 8.76
CA TRP A 9 -6.52 -5.26 7.94
C TRP A 9 -7.48 -4.70 6.90
N PHE A 10 -7.29 -5.14 5.66
CA PHE A 10 -8.11 -4.72 4.54
C PHE A 10 -8.67 -5.93 3.81
N GLU A 11 -9.94 -5.83 3.44
CA GLU A 11 -10.60 -6.80 2.58
C GLU A 11 -11.33 -6.03 1.49
N VAL A 12 -10.66 -5.83 0.35
CA VAL A 12 -11.22 -5.10 -0.78
C VAL A 12 -12.12 -6.05 -1.57
N PRO A 13 -13.41 -5.70 -1.78
CA PRO A 13 -14.36 -6.62 -2.42
C PRO A 13 -14.09 -6.85 -3.90
N ASN A 14 -13.43 -5.92 -4.55
CA ASN A 14 -13.07 -6.01 -5.97
C ASN A 14 -11.65 -6.57 -6.11
N ARG A 15 -11.31 -7.07 -7.31
CA ARG A 15 -9.97 -7.57 -7.58
C ARG A 15 -8.90 -6.49 -7.34
N ARG A 16 -9.18 -5.26 -7.77
CA ARG A 16 -8.25 -4.13 -7.62
C ARG A 16 -8.92 -2.95 -6.96
N GLY A 17 -8.15 -2.18 -6.23
CA GLY A 17 -8.61 -0.93 -5.63
C GLY A 17 -7.49 -0.19 -4.93
N PHE A 18 -7.70 1.09 -4.71
CA PHE A 18 -6.79 1.95 -3.95
C PHE A 18 -7.55 2.53 -2.76
N VAL A 19 -6.96 2.43 -1.58
CA VAL A 19 -7.55 2.93 -0.34
C VAL A 19 -6.61 3.96 0.27
N ASN A 20 -7.07 5.20 0.45
CA ASN A 20 -6.30 6.22 1.16
C ASN A 20 -6.27 5.90 2.65
N ILE A 21 -5.10 5.66 3.20
CA ILE A 21 -4.92 5.29 4.61
C ILE A 21 -4.18 6.37 5.40
N THR A 22 -4.00 7.55 4.83
CA THR A 22 -3.23 8.65 5.43
C THR A 22 -3.76 9.02 6.82
N SER A 23 -5.07 9.21 6.96
CA SER A 23 -5.65 9.63 8.24
C SER A 23 -5.50 8.55 9.32
N THR A 24 -5.60 7.28 8.95
CA THR A 24 -5.41 6.16 9.86
C THR A 24 -3.95 6.14 10.37
N VAL A 25 -2.99 6.26 9.46
CA VAL A 25 -1.57 6.28 9.81
C VAL A 25 -1.23 7.51 10.66
N ASP A 26 -1.77 8.68 10.29
CA ASP A 26 -1.58 9.91 11.07
C ASP A 26 -2.09 9.75 12.51
N GLY A 27 -3.23 9.11 12.69
CA GLY A 27 -3.76 8.79 14.01
C GLY A 27 -2.82 7.90 14.84
N LEU A 28 -2.16 6.94 14.20
CA LEU A 28 -1.17 6.08 14.85
C LEU A 28 0.10 6.83 15.24
N VAL A 29 0.53 7.78 14.41
CA VAL A 29 1.66 8.66 14.75
C VAL A 29 1.33 9.46 16.02
N ARG A 30 0.16 10.06 16.10
CA ARG A 30 -0.28 10.76 17.31
C ARG A 30 -0.31 9.84 18.52
N LYS A 31 -0.87 8.65 18.37
CA LYS A 31 -0.94 7.64 19.44
C LYS A 31 0.45 7.24 19.94
N SER A 32 1.45 7.17 19.05
CA SER A 32 2.82 6.79 19.41
C SER A 32 3.51 7.80 20.31
N GLY A 33 3.11 9.06 20.24
CA GLY A 33 3.77 10.16 20.94
C GLY A 33 5.15 10.52 20.39
N VAL A 34 5.57 9.93 19.29
CA VAL A 34 6.87 10.24 18.65
C VAL A 34 6.82 11.64 18.05
N GLN A 35 7.82 12.46 18.39
CA GLN A 35 7.98 13.82 17.87
C GLN A 35 8.98 13.87 16.72
N GLU A 36 10.05 13.09 16.82
CA GLU A 36 11.07 12.98 15.79
C GLU A 36 11.35 11.49 15.55
N GLY A 37 11.15 11.02 14.32
CA GLY A 37 11.34 9.61 14.03
C GLY A 37 10.95 9.21 12.62
N LEU A 38 10.64 7.92 12.47
CA LEU A 38 10.27 7.32 11.21
C LEU A 38 9.00 6.48 11.37
N CYS A 39 8.17 6.53 10.34
CA CYS A 39 6.98 5.70 10.22
C CYS A 39 7.11 4.80 9.01
N LEU A 40 7.18 3.50 9.25
CA LEU A 40 7.16 2.47 8.21
C LEU A 40 5.70 2.03 8.00
N VAL A 41 5.25 1.99 6.76
CA VAL A 41 3.94 1.43 6.39
C VAL A 41 4.18 0.38 5.30
N ASN A 42 3.86 -0.87 5.60
CA ASN A 42 4.32 -2.03 4.84
C ASN A 42 3.19 -2.99 4.52
N ALA A 43 2.96 -3.23 3.22
CA ALA A 43 2.02 -4.27 2.79
C ALA A 43 2.63 -5.64 3.03
N MET A 44 1.97 -6.45 3.85
CA MET A 44 2.44 -7.76 4.29
C MET A 44 1.84 -8.89 3.46
N HIS A 45 1.55 -8.61 2.20
CA HIS A 45 1.04 -9.60 1.25
C HIS A 45 1.65 -9.36 -0.13
N ILE A 46 2.02 -10.45 -0.79
CA ILE A 46 2.76 -10.40 -2.06
C ILE A 46 1.95 -9.92 -3.27
N THR A 47 0.66 -9.68 -3.09
CA THR A 47 -0.23 -9.14 -4.14
C THR A 47 -0.85 -7.79 -3.76
N ALA A 48 -0.33 -7.15 -2.73
CA ALA A 48 -0.75 -5.83 -2.27
C ALA A 48 0.44 -4.89 -2.16
N SER A 49 0.17 -3.61 -2.09
CA SER A 49 1.19 -2.55 -2.10
C SER A 49 0.85 -1.44 -1.12
N VAL A 50 1.86 -0.71 -0.67
CA VAL A 50 1.70 0.61 -0.06
C VAL A 50 2.54 1.58 -0.86
N PHE A 51 1.96 2.69 -1.26
CA PHE A 51 2.65 3.72 -2.06
C PHE A 51 2.16 5.11 -1.67
N ILE A 52 2.90 6.13 -2.07
CA ILE A 52 2.59 7.53 -1.79
C ILE A 52 2.48 8.29 -3.10
N ASN A 53 1.35 8.97 -3.30
CA ASN A 53 1.14 9.91 -4.38
C ASN A 53 -0.12 10.74 -4.09
N ASP A 54 -0.55 11.52 -5.08
CA ASP A 54 -1.72 12.38 -4.98
C ASP A 54 -3.02 11.56 -4.93
N ASP A 55 -3.99 12.07 -4.17
CA ASP A 55 -5.34 11.48 -4.12
C ASP A 55 -6.23 12.21 -5.12
N GLU A 56 -6.17 11.77 -6.37
CA GLU A 56 -6.95 12.37 -7.47
C GLU A 56 -7.50 11.25 -8.37
N SER A 57 -8.78 11.28 -8.64
CA SER A 57 -9.48 10.16 -9.29
C SER A 57 -8.99 9.86 -10.71
N GLY A 58 -8.61 10.90 -11.48
CA GLY A 58 -8.05 10.73 -12.82
C GLY A 58 -6.71 10.01 -12.79
N LEU A 59 -5.86 10.37 -11.82
CA LEU A 59 -4.57 9.71 -11.62
C LEU A 59 -4.75 8.24 -11.23
N HIS A 60 -5.69 7.94 -10.35
CA HIS A 60 -5.99 6.54 -9.96
C HIS A 60 -6.48 5.74 -11.15
N HIS A 61 -7.32 6.32 -12.01
CA HIS A 61 -7.75 5.67 -13.24
C HIS A 61 -6.56 5.42 -14.17
N ASP A 62 -5.66 6.40 -14.30
CA ASP A 62 -4.46 6.27 -15.13
C ASP A 62 -3.54 5.16 -14.60
N TYR A 63 -3.37 5.02 -13.28
CA TYR A 63 -2.64 3.90 -12.69
C TYR A 63 -3.24 2.56 -13.10
N ASP A 64 -4.57 2.45 -13.01
CA ASP A 64 -5.25 1.18 -13.33
C ASP A 64 -5.04 0.81 -14.79
N VAL A 65 -5.19 1.75 -15.71
CA VAL A 65 -4.96 1.54 -17.15
C VAL A 65 -3.49 1.17 -17.41
N TRP A 66 -2.56 1.91 -16.81
CA TRP A 66 -1.13 1.69 -16.96
C TRP A 66 -0.70 0.32 -16.46
N LEU A 67 -1.16 -0.06 -15.28
CA LEU A 67 -0.84 -1.36 -14.68
C LEU A 67 -1.39 -2.51 -15.54
N GLU A 68 -2.59 -2.37 -16.10
CA GLU A 68 -3.16 -3.38 -16.99
C GLU A 68 -2.39 -3.48 -18.32
N LYS A 69 -1.81 -2.39 -18.81
CA LYS A 69 -0.93 -2.46 -19.99
C LYS A 69 0.37 -3.18 -19.69
N LEU A 70 0.96 -2.96 -18.50
CA LEU A 70 2.22 -3.57 -18.12
C LEU A 70 2.07 -5.05 -17.77
N ALA A 71 1.01 -5.41 -17.07
CA ALA A 71 0.73 -6.74 -16.59
C ALA A 71 -0.77 -7.05 -16.71
N PRO A 72 -1.26 -7.32 -17.93
CA PRO A 72 -2.69 -7.59 -18.10
C PRO A 72 -3.12 -8.85 -17.37
N HIS A 73 -4.28 -8.79 -16.71
CA HIS A 73 -4.82 -9.94 -16.00
C HIS A 73 -5.20 -11.07 -16.99
N ALA A 74 -5.85 -10.71 -18.08
CA ALA A 74 -6.33 -11.67 -19.07
C ALA A 74 -5.45 -11.63 -20.35
N PRO A 75 -5.22 -12.75 -21.01
CA PRO A 75 -5.60 -14.11 -20.57
C PRO A 75 -4.68 -14.60 -19.46
N THR A 76 -5.24 -15.28 -18.47
CA THR A 76 -4.48 -15.79 -17.32
C THR A 76 -3.44 -16.83 -17.73
N SER A 77 -3.70 -17.54 -18.83
CA SER A 77 -2.80 -18.59 -19.37
C SER A 77 -1.48 -18.05 -19.92
N GLN A 78 -1.34 -16.73 -20.10
CA GLN A 78 -0.09 -16.15 -20.59
C GLN A 78 1.05 -16.20 -19.56
N TYR A 79 0.73 -16.44 -18.28
CA TYR A 79 1.71 -16.44 -17.20
C TYR A 79 2.07 -17.84 -16.74
N GLU A 80 3.34 -18.11 -16.58
CA GLU A 80 3.82 -19.39 -16.07
C GLU A 80 3.39 -19.64 -14.63
N HIS A 81 3.37 -18.59 -13.79
CA HIS A 81 2.91 -18.68 -12.41
C HIS A 81 1.50 -19.27 -12.30
N ASN A 82 0.62 -18.94 -13.25
CA ASN A 82 -0.77 -19.38 -13.22
C ASN A 82 -0.94 -20.87 -13.58
N ARG A 83 0.12 -21.54 -14.04
CA ARG A 83 0.13 -23.00 -14.26
C ARG A 83 -0.03 -23.79 -12.96
N THR A 84 0.19 -23.15 -11.81
CA THR A 84 0.01 -23.77 -10.48
C THR A 84 -1.46 -23.84 -10.04
N GLY A 85 -2.38 -23.39 -10.87
CA GLY A 85 -3.80 -23.26 -10.53
C GLY A 85 -4.19 -21.88 -10.02
N GLU A 86 -3.25 -20.96 -9.96
CA GLU A 86 -3.51 -19.56 -9.58
C GLU A 86 -3.97 -18.72 -10.79
N ASP A 87 -4.49 -17.53 -10.51
CA ASP A 87 -4.90 -16.57 -11.53
C ASP A 87 -4.33 -15.17 -11.30
N ASN A 88 -3.28 -15.05 -10.50
CA ASN A 88 -2.86 -13.79 -9.89
C ASN A 88 -1.43 -13.38 -10.21
N ALA A 89 -0.82 -13.94 -11.26
CA ALA A 89 0.54 -13.54 -11.64
C ALA A 89 0.65 -12.03 -11.88
N ASP A 90 -0.34 -11.44 -12.52
CA ASP A 90 -0.38 -10.00 -12.77
C ASP A 90 -0.40 -9.18 -11.47
N ALA A 91 -1.07 -9.68 -10.45
CA ALA A 91 -1.13 -9.01 -9.14
C ALA A 91 0.24 -8.97 -8.47
N HIS A 92 1.03 -10.04 -8.56
CA HIS A 92 2.41 -10.05 -8.08
C HIS A 92 3.27 -9.02 -8.80
N MET A 93 3.09 -8.89 -10.10
CA MET A 93 3.85 -7.95 -10.93
C MET A 93 3.46 -6.50 -10.66
N LYS A 94 2.17 -6.23 -10.48
CA LYS A 94 1.66 -4.91 -10.10
C LYS A 94 2.20 -4.48 -8.75
N ARG A 95 2.17 -5.38 -7.75
CA ARG A 95 2.77 -5.14 -6.43
C ARG A 95 4.26 -4.87 -6.55
N GLN A 96 4.97 -5.60 -7.39
CA GLN A 96 6.42 -5.43 -7.57
C GLN A 96 6.76 -4.02 -8.07
N ILE A 97 5.96 -3.48 -8.99
CA ILE A 97 6.14 -2.12 -9.53
C ILE A 97 5.71 -1.06 -8.53
N MET A 98 4.56 -1.22 -7.90
CA MET A 98 4.00 -0.20 -7.00
C MET A 98 4.71 -0.14 -5.66
N GLY A 99 5.35 -1.23 -5.27
CA GLY A 99 6.19 -1.27 -4.08
C GLY A 99 5.55 -1.94 -2.87
N ARG A 100 6.41 -2.36 -1.96
CA ARG A 100 6.05 -3.08 -0.74
C ARG A 100 5.73 -2.15 0.42
N GLU A 101 6.53 -1.11 0.61
CA GLU A 101 6.48 -0.25 1.78
C GLU A 101 6.86 1.19 1.45
N VAL A 102 6.48 2.07 2.36
CA VAL A 102 6.96 3.45 2.37
C VAL A 102 7.51 3.77 3.76
N VAL A 103 8.45 4.69 3.82
CA VAL A 103 8.94 5.27 5.07
C VAL A 103 8.73 6.77 5.00
N VAL A 104 8.03 7.32 6.01
CA VAL A 104 7.76 8.74 6.11
C VAL A 104 8.44 9.27 7.38
N ALA A 105 9.16 10.37 7.27
CA ALA A 105 9.72 11.05 8.42
C ALA A 105 8.60 11.58 9.32
N ILE A 106 8.84 11.56 10.63
CA ILE A 106 8.00 12.24 11.61
C ILE A 106 8.79 13.44 12.11
N THR A 107 8.22 14.63 11.94
CA THR A 107 8.83 15.89 12.32
C THR A 107 7.84 16.67 13.18
N LYS A 108 8.23 17.05 14.39
CA LYS A 108 7.36 17.78 15.33
C LYS A 108 6.03 17.08 15.54
N GLY A 109 6.06 15.76 15.64
CA GLY A 109 4.87 14.94 15.93
C GLY A 109 3.96 14.67 14.75
N LYS A 110 4.35 15.01 13.53
CA LYS A 110 3.52 14.87 12.33
C LYS A 110 4.25 14.15 11.22
N LEU A 111 3.51 13.43 10.39
CA LEU A 111 4.04 12.91 9.13
C LEU A 111 4.53 14.08 8.27
N ASP A 112 5.77 14.00 7.84
CA ASP A 112 6.43 15.06 7.08
C ASP A 112 6.32 14.75 5.60
N PHE A 113 5.27 15.30 4.97
CA PHE A 113 4.96 15.10 3.57
C PHE A 113 5.38 16.27 2.70
N GLY A 114 5.73 15.96 1.47
CA GLY A 114 5.73 16.93 0.39
C GLY A 114 4.28 17.29 0.00
N PRO A 115 4.09 18.34 -0.83
CA PRO A 115 2.76 18.73 -1.30
C PRO A 115 2.03 17.56 -1.97
N TRP A 116 0.75 17.38 -1.62
CA TRP A 116 -0.16 16.41 -2.23
C TRP A 116 0.17 14.93 -1.95
N GLU A 117 1.19 14.64 -1.16
CA GLU A 117 1.50 13.25 -0.80
C GLU A 117 0.45 12.67 0.14
N GLN A 118 -0.09 11.51 -0.25
CA GLN A 118 -1.03 10.73 0.56
C GLN A 118 -0.59 9.27 0.51
N ILE A 119 -0.83 8.54 1.60
CA ILE A 119 -0.46 7.12 1.70
C ILE A 119 -1.65 6.28 1.23
N PHE A 120 -1.36 5.34 0.31
CA PHE A 120 -2.37 4.44 -0.23
C PHE A 120 -2.02 2.98 0.03
N TYR A 121 -3.05 2.19 0.33
CA TYR A 121 -3.03 0.75 0.20
C TYR A 121 -3.52 0.38 -1.21
N GLY A 122 -2.72 -0.38 -1.94
CA GLY A 122 -3.07 -0.87 -3.27
C GLY A 122 -3.38 -2.36 -3.23
N GLU A 123 -4.55 -2.73 -3.74
CA GLU A 123 -5.01 -4.10 -3.83
C GLU A 123 -4.98 -4.57 -5.28
N PHE A 124 -4.35 -5.72 -5.54
CA PHE A 124 -4.28 -6.26 -6.90
C PHE A 124 -4.85 -7.68 -7.03
N ASP A 125 -5.19 -8.33 -5.91
CA ASP A 125 -5.81 -9.66 -5.87
C ASP A 125 -6.79 -9.72 -4.69
N GLY A 126 -7.87 -8.97 -4.80
CA GLY A 126 -8.82 -8.73 -3.73
C GLY A 126 -9.65 -9.95 -3.32
N ARG A 127 -10.67 -9.70 -2.50
CA ARG A 127 -11.60 -10.71 -1.97
C ARG A 127 -10.98 -11.60 -0.90
N ARG A 128 -9.86 -11.22 -0.34
CA ARG A 128 -9.23 -11.89 0.80
C ARG A 128 -8.65 -10.86 1.74
N ARG A 129 -8.60 -11.22 3.01
CA ARG A 129 -8.11 -10.33 4.07
C ARG A 129 -6.59 -10.25 4.04
N LYS A 130 -6.06 -9.01 4.03
CA LYS A 130 -4.62 -8.76 3.97
C LYS A 130 -4.21 -7.74 5.02
N ARG A 131 -2.98 -7.85 5.48
CA ARG A 131 -2.43 -7.07 6.58
C ARG A 131 -1.47 -6.00 6.08
N VAL A 132 -1.55 -4.84 6.70
CA VAL A 132 -0.54 -3.77 6.58
C VAL A 132 0.08 -3.56 7.95
N LEU A 133 1.39 -3.64 8.02
CA LEU A 133 2.16 -3.37 9.23
C LEU A 133 2.50 -1.88 9.27
N VAL A 134 2.18 -1.22 10.38
CA VAL A 134 2.65 0.13 10.66
C VAL A 134 3.61 0.05 11.83
N LYS A 135 4.83 0.52 11.64
CA LYS A 135 5.83 0.59 12.71
C LYS A 135 6.39 2.00 12.81
N ILE A 136 6.32 2.54 14.01
CA ILE A 136 6.74 3.91 14.32
C ILE A 136 7.81 3.84 15.39
N ILE A 137 8.95 4.47 15.14
CA ILE A 137 10.06 4.55 16.09
C ILE A 137 10.60 5.97 16.13
N GLY A 138 11.06 6.39 17.31
CA GLY A 138 11.69 7.70 17.47
C GLY A 138 11.71 8.20 18.90
N GLU A 139 11.89 9.46 19.05
CA GLU A 139 11.93 10.15 20.34
C GLU A 139 10.68 10.99 20.58
#